data_a9169edfcfa742d72aeee4f3081846cb
#
_entry.id   a9169edfcfa742d72aeee4f3081846cb
#
_cell.length_a   1.000
_cell.length_b   1.000
_cell.length_c   1.000
_cell.angle_alpha   90.00
_cell.angle_beta   90.00
_cell.angle_gamma   90.00
#
_symmetry.space_group_name_H-M   'P 1'
#
loop_
_entity.id
_entity.type
_entity.pdbx_description
1 polymer ?
#
loop_
_entity_poly.entity_id
_entity_poly.type
_entity_poly.pdbx_seq_one_letter_code
_entity_poly.pdbx_strand_id
1 'polypeptide(L)'
;SFRSMYLGLSAFLSANKDRRDLLLSQRQPEFDVSFDPRIAVAPDDFSRITLKAQAAKDYFLLVGPPGTGKTSRALRGMVEAFYREGKQILLLSYTNRAVDEICKTLSAITPEIDFIRIGSELSCDIPFRSHLIENVLESCSSRREVHACIERCRVFVGTVSTFSSKTELFRLKTFDVAIVDEAT
;
A
#
# COMPACT_ATOMS: atom_id res chain seq x y z
N SER A 1 21.51 4.79 0.96
CA SER A 1 22.10 5.90 0.18
C SER A 1 21.36 7.19 0.52
N PHE A 2 22.06 8.29 0.83
CA PHE A 2 21.47 9.60 1.09
C PHE A 2 20.74 10.19 -0.14
N ARG A 3 21.00 9.65 -1.33
CA ARG A 3 20.40 10.13 -2.59
C ARG A 3 18.87 10.10 -2.56
N SER A 4 18.26 9.03 -2.06
CA SER A 4 16.78 8.92 -1.98
C SER A 4 16.18 9.95 -1.02
N MET A 5 16.88 10.25 0.10
CA MET A 5 16.46 11.31 1.03
C MET A 5 16.50 12.69 0.37
N TYR A 6 17.56 13.02 -0.37
CA TYR A 6 17.65 14.29 -1.09
C TYR A 6 16.60 14.42 -2.18
N LEU A 7 16.31 13.35 -2.91
CA LEU A 7 15.23 13.34 -3.91
C LEU A 7 13.86 13.54 -3.24
N GLY A 8 13.61 12.88 -2.11
CA GLY A 8 12.37 13.06 -1.34
C GLY A 8 12.23 14.49 -0.82
N LEU A 9 13.30 15.08 -0.27
CA LEU A 9 13.30 16.47 0.18
C LEU A 9 13.07 17.44 -0.98
N SER A 10 13.74 17.22 -2.10
CA SER A 10 13.53 18.04 -3.32
C SER A 10 12.09 17.96 -3.82
N ALA A 11 11.50 16.75 -3.83
CA ALA A 11 10.10 16.55 -4.21
C ALA A 11 9.15 17.27 -3.24
N PHE A 12 9.41 17.19 -1.93
CA PHE A 12 8.65 17.92 -0.91
C PHE A 12 8.72 19.44 -1.12
N LEU A 13 9.92 19.99 -1.32
CA LEU A 13 10.10 21.43 -1.55
C LEU A 13 9.42 21.92 -2.83
N SER A 14 9.35 21.06 -3.84
CA SER A 14 8.70 21.34 -5.13
C SER A 14 7.18 21.08 -5.12
N ALA A 15 6.66 20.44 -4.09
CA ALA A 15 5.22 20.17 -3.95
C ALA A 15 4.43 21.48 -3.79
N ASN A 16 3.14 21.45 -4.13
CA ASN A 16 2.26 22.59 -3.90
C ASN A 16 2.15 22.93 -2.40
N LYS A 17 1.75 24.17 -2.10
CA LYS A 17 1.64 24.65 -0.72
C LYS A 17 0.73 23.78 0.13
N ASP A 18 -0.44 23.39 -0.38
CA ASP A 18 -1.43 22.60 0.34
C ASP A 18 -0.84 21.26 0.82
N ARG A 19 -0.12 20.56 -0.07
CA ARG A 19 0.55 19.30 0.27
C ARG A 19 1.64 19.48 1.32
N ARG A 20 2.42 20.57 1.23
CA ARG A 20 3.45 20.87 2.24
C ARG A 20 2.81 21.21 3.59
N ASP A 21 1.77 22.04 3.60
CA ASP A 21 1.05 22.42 4.82
C ASP A 21 0.45 21.20 5.53
N LEU A 22 -0.09 20.23 4.76
CA LEU A 22 -0.58 18.97 5.30
C LEU A 22 0.54 18.16 5.98
N LEU A 23 1.68 17.97 5.28
CA LEU A 23 2.81 17.20 5.80
C LEU A 23 3.52 17.87 6.99
N LEU A 24 3.44 19.19 7.09
CA LEU A 24 3.96 19.98 8.21
C LEU A 24 2.92 20.20 9.32
N SER A 25 1.76 19.54 9.25
CA SER A 25 0.65 19.72 10.20
C SER A 25 0.12 21.15 10.31
N GLN A 26 0.33 21.97 9.28
CA GLN A 26 -0.20 23.34 9.17
C GLN A 26 -1.63 23.34 8.61
N ARG A 27 -2.07 22.23 8.05
CA ARG A 27 -3.44 21.92 7.63
C ARG A 27 -3.87 20.58 8.21
N GLN A 28 -5.10 20.49 8.67
CA GLN A 28 -5.67 19.21 9.10
C GLN A 28 -6.04 18.33 7.90
N PRO A 29 -5.95 16.99 8.05
CA PRO A 29 -6.42 16.07 7.03
C PRO A 29 -7.93 16.16 6.84
N GLU A 30 -8.37 16.04 5.60
CA GLU A 30 -9.79 16.07 5.24
C GLU A 30 -10.38 14.66 5.14
N PHE A 31 -11.68 14.58 5.48
CA PHE A 31 -12.47 13.37 5.38
C PHE A 31 -13.76 13.63 4.63
N ASP A 32 -14.25 12.61 3.93
CA ASP A 32 -15.54 12.64 3.27
C ASP A 32 -16.67 12.35 4.29
N VAL A 33 -17.40 13.39 4.69
CA VAL A 33 -18.50 13.31 5.65
C VAL A 33 -19.69 12.46 5.15
N SER A 34 -19.76 12.15 3.87
CA SER A 34 -20.80 11.26 3.32
C SER A 34 -20.67 9.82 3.88
N PHE A 35 -19.55 9.46 4.46
CA PHE A 35 -19.33 8.18 5.14
C PHE A 35 -19.86 8.14 6.58
N ASP A 36 -20.13 9.28 7.22
CA ASP A 36 -20.51 9.35 8.63
C ASP A 36 -21.72 8.45 8.99
N PRO A 37 -22.82 8.40 8.21
CA PRO A 37 -23.93 7.51 8.51
C PRO A 37 -23.52 6.02 8.49
N ARG A 38 -22.65 5.61 7.57
CA ARG A 38 -22.16 4.24 7.45
C ARG A 38 -21.21 3.89 8.60
N ILE A 39 -20.35 4.84 8.98
CA ILE A 39 -19.42 4.69 10.11
C ILE A 39 -20.19 4.54 11.42
N ALA A 40 -21.28 5.30 11.62
CA ALA A 40 -22.10 5.26 12.83
C ALA A 40 -22.79 3.90 13.04
N VAL A 41 -23.20 3.22 11.97
CA VAL A 41 -23.89 1.92 12.03
C VAL A 41 -22.99 0.73 11.72
N ALA A 42 -21.68 0.92 11.68
CA ALA A 42 -20.73 -0.15 11.38
C ALA A 42 -20.85 -1.29 12.42
N PRO A 43 -20.92 -2.57 11.98
CA PRO A 43 -21.24 -3.70 12.85
C PRO A 43 -20.14 -4.01 13.87
N ASP A 44 -18.92 -3.65 13.57
CA ASP A 44 -17.73 -3.92 14.40
C ASP A 44 -16.64 -2.85 14.19
N ASP A 45 -15.63 -2.87 15.05
CA ASP A 45 -14.55 -1.88 15.02
C ASP A 45 -13.70 -1.98 13.74
N PHE A 46 -13.49 -3.16 13.16
CA PHE A 46 -12.71 -3.31 11.94
C PHE A 46 -13.44 -2.77 10.72
N SER A 47 -14.75 -3.00 10.64
CA SER A 47 -15.63 -2.38 9.65
C SER A 47 -15.61 -0.85 9.76
N ARG A 48 -15.67 -0.34 11.01
CA ARG A 48 -15.58 1.10 11.28
C ARG A 48 -14.23 1.69 10.87
N ILE A 49 -13.10 0.98 11.15
CA ILE A 49 -11.75 1.37 10.73
C ILE A 49 -11.67 1.43 9.20
N THR A 50 -12.18 0.41 8.52
CA THR A 50 -12.19 0.33 7.05
C THR A 50 -12.95 1.51 6.44
N LEU A 51 -14.15 1.82 6.94
CA LEU A 51 -14.94 2.95 6.46
C LEU A 51 -14.26 4.30 6.72
N LYS A 52 -13.60 4.47 7.88
CA LYS A 52 -12.81 5.68 8.16
C LYS A 52 -11.62 5.83 7.21
N ALA A 53 -10.93 4.72 6.89
CA ALA A 53 -9.85 4.73 5.91
C ALA A 53 -10.35 5.11 4.51
N GLN A 54 -11.51 4.59 4.07
CA GLN A 54 -12.16 4.97 2.80
C GLN A 54 -12.60 6.44 2.77
N ALA A 55 -13.04 6.98 3.91
CA ALA A 55 -13.45 8.38 4.02
C ALA A 55 -12.28 9.36 4.00
N ALA A 56 -11.05 8.91 4.26
CA ALA A 56 -9.88 9.77 4.30
C ALA A 56 -9.52 10.27 2.89
N LYS A 57 -9.44 11.58 2.71
CA LYS A 57 -9.01 12.22 1.45
C LYS A 57 -7.50 12.42 1.39
N ASP A 58 -6.87 12.56 2.55
CA ASP A 58 -5.43 12.83 2.67
C ASP A 58 -4.70 11.63 3.29
N TYR A 59 -4.88 11.41 4.59
CA TYR A 59 -4.33 10.26 5.29
C TYR A 59 -5.21 9.83 6.47
N PHE A 60 -5.05 8.59 6.89
CA PHE A 60 -5.67 7.99 8.06
C PHE A 60 -4.61 7.29 8.90
N LEU A 61 -4.57 7.58 10.19
CA LEU A 61 -3.63 6.95 11.13
C LEU A 61 -4.37 5.94 12.00
N LEU A 62 -3.93 4.68 11.95
CA LEU A 62 -4.41 3.60 12.80
C LEU A 62 -3.36 3.27 13.85
N VAL A 63 -3.63 3.60 15.10
CA VAL A 63 -2.78 3.28 16.23
C VAL A 63 -3.40 2.15 17.05
N GLY A 64 -2.60 1.16 17.44
CA GLY A 64 -3.06 0.06 18.26
C GLY A 64 -1.89 -0.79 18.76
N PRO A 65 -2.02 -1.40 19.96
CA PRO A 65 -0.99 -2.28 20.49
C PRO A 65 -0.66 -3.47 19.58
N PRO A 66 0.50 -4.13 19.77
CA PRO A 66 0.78 -5.40 19.09
C PRO A 66 -0.30 -6.44 19.40
N GLY A 67 -0.59 -7.31 18.42
CA GLY A 67 -1.57 -8.41 18.58
C GLY A 67 -3.04 -8.00 18.46
N THR A 68 -3.37 -6.73 18.22
CA THR A 68 -4.78 -6.26 18.09
C THR A 68 -5.39 -6.53 16.72
N GLY A 69 -4.69 -7.19 15.80
CA GLY A 69 -5.21 -7.52 14.46
C GLY A 69 -5.04 -6.41 13.42
N LYS A 70 -4.11 -5.45 13.63
CA LYS A 70 -3.85 -4.39 12.64
C LYS A 70 -3.56 -4.95 11.24
N THR A 71 -2.59 -5.85 11.13
CA THR A 71 -2.21 -6.44 9.84
C THR A 71 -3.20 -7.50 9.38
N SER A 72 -3.58 -8.44 10.25
CA SER A 72 -4.41 -9.59 9.85
C SER A 72 -5.88 -9.27 9.61
N ARG A 73 -6.43 -8.23 10.24
CA ARG A 73 -7.85 -7.85 10.14
C ARG A 73 -8.08 -6.46 9.57
N ALA A 74 -7.45 -5.42 10.15
CA ALA A 74 -7.68 -4.05 9.69
C ALA A 74 -7.09 -3.81 8.29
N LEU A 75 -5.81 -4.16 8.07
CA LEU A 75 -5.18 -4.05 6.74
C LEU A 75 -5.93 -4.89 5.71
N ARG A 76 -6.29 -6.14 6.04
CA ARG A 76 -7.09 -6.99 5.18
C ARG A 76 -8.40 -6.32 4.77
N GLY A 77 -9.17 -5.80 5.73
CA GLY A 77 -10.44 -5.12 5.45
C GLY A 77 -10.28 -3.89 4.55
N MET A 78 -9.24 -3.08 4.81
CA MET A 78 -8.92 -1.92 3.96
C MET A 78 -8.55 -2.35 2.54
N VAL A 79 -7.69 -3.35 2.37
CA VAL A 79 -7.29 -3.86 1.04
C VAL A 79 -8.50 -4.39 0.29
N GLU A 80 -9.34 -5.23 0.92
CA GLU A 80 -10.56 -5.75 0.28
C GLU A 80 -11.51 -4.62 -0.16
N ALA A 81 -11.68 -3.59 0.66
CA ALA A 81 -12.56 -2.46 0.35
C ALA A 81 -12.03 -1.66 -0.83
N PHE A 82 -10.77 -1.23 -0.79
CA PHE A 82 -10.15 -0.48 -1.88
C PHE A 82 -10.03 -1.30 -3.18
N TYR A 83 -9.77 -2.61 -3.08
CA TYR A 83 -9.74 -3.50 -4.24
C TYR A 83 -11.11 -3.60 -4.91
N ARG A 84 -12.21 -3.68 -4.15
CA ARG A 84 -13.58 -3.66 -4.70
C ARG A 84 -13.92 -2.32 -5.37
N GLU A 85 -13.35 -1.21 -4.91
CA GLU A 85 -13.48 0.10 -5.54
C GLU A 85 -12.62 0.27 -6.81
N GLY A 86 -11.87 -0.74 -7.19
CA GLY A 86 -10.99 -0.67 -8.38
C GLY A 86 -9.70 0.09 -8.17
N LYS A 87 -9.32 0.40 -6.92
CA LYS A 87 -8.13 1.19 -6.59
C LYS A 87 -6.83 0.44 -6.87
N GLN A 88 -5.80 1.20 -7.22
CA GLN A 88 -4.42 0.76 -7.30
C GLN A 88 -3.78 0.93 -5.91
N ILE A 89 -3.30 -0.16 -5.33
CA ILE A 89 -2.93 -0.24 -3.91
C ILE A 89 -1.44 -0.52 -3.77
N LEU A 90 -0.75 0.29 -2.98
CA LEU A 90 0.64 0.08 -2.58
C LEU A 90 0.70 -0.27 -1.10
N LEU A 91 1.26 -1.44 -0.78
CA LEU A 91 1.45 -1.92 0.58
C LEU A 91 2.92 -1.88 0.95
N LEU A 92 3.24 -1.19 2.01
CA LEU A 92 4.61 -0.97 2.45
C LEU A 92 4.80 -1.40 3.90
N SER A 93 6.00 -1.89 4.21
CA SER A 93 6.49 -2.03 5.58
C SER A 93 7.99 -1.77 5.65
N TYR A 94 8.54 -1.68 6.85
CA TYR A 94 9.99 -1.45 7.01
C TYR A 94 10.82 -2.72 6.89
N THR A 95 10.28 -3.89 7.19
CA THR A 95 11.01 -5.16 7.22
C THR A 95 10.45 -6.16 6.20
N ASN A 96 11.32 -7.04 5.67
CA ASN A 96 10.89 -8.12 4.78
C ASN A 96 9.95 -9.10 5.49
N ARG A 97 10.18 -9.36 6.79
CA ARG A 97 9.30 -10.22 7.58
C ARG A 97 7.87 -9.65 7.68
N ALA A 98 7.74 -8.35 7.92
CA ALA A 98 6.42 -7.71 7.92
C ALA A 98 5.77 -7.70 6.53
N VAL A 99 6.57 -7.57 5.46
CA VAL A 99 6.09 -7.74 4.09
C VAL A 99 5.58 -9.17 3.85
N ASP A 100 6.24 -10.21 4.38
CA ASP A 100 5.78 -11.60 4.27
C ASP A 100 4.47 -11.82 5.03
N GLU A 101 4.28 -11.21 6.20
CA GLU A 101 2.98 -11.23 6.91
C GLU A 101 1.87 -10.52 6.13
N ILE A 102 2.17 -9.43 5.43
CA ILE A 102 1.24 -8.79 4.50
C ILE A 102 0.90 -9.77 3.36
N CYS A 103 1.88 -10.40 2.72
CA CYS A 103 1.66 -11.37 1.65
C CYS A 103 0.78 -12.53 2.12
N LYS A 104 1.02 -13.06 3.32
CA LYS A 104 0.18 -14.09 3.95
C LYS A 104 -1.26 -13.62 4.15
N THR A 105 -1.44 -12.39 4.58
CA THR A 105 -2.77 -11.78 4.74
C THR A 105 -3.48 -11.66 3.39
N LEU A 106 -2.78 -11.23 2.33
CA LEU A 106 -3.33 -11.13 0.97
C LEU A 106 -3.76 -12.50 0.42
N SER A 107 -2.90 -13.52 0.57
CA SER A 107 -3.20 -14.90 0.11
C SER A 107 -4.39 -15.55 0.83
N ALA A 108 -4.80 -15.00 2.00
CA ALA A 108 -5.98 -15.48 2.73
C ALA A 108 -7.28 -14.76 2.32
N ILE A 109 -7.22 -13.78 1.39
CA ILE A 109 -8.41 -13.08 0.90
C ILE A 109 -9.14 -13.95 -0.13
N THR A 110 -10.46 -14.02 -0.02
CA THR A 110 -11.31 -14.76 -0.95
C THR A 110 -12.41 -13.85 -1.51
N PRO A 111 -12.60 -13.74 -2.85
CA PRO A 111 -11.78 -14.36 -3.90
C PRO A 111 -10.33 -13.85 -3.90
N GLU A 112 -9.43 -14.63 -4.45
CA GLU A 112 -7.99 -14.34 -4.46
C GLU A 112 -7.68 -13.00 -5.12
N ILE A 113 -6.77 -12.25 -4.49
CA ILE A 113 -6.27 -10.97 -4.99
C ILE A 113 -4.87 -11.19 -5.54
N ASP A 114 -4.70 -10.93 -6.84
CA ASP A 114 -3.36 -10.90 -7.45
C ASP A 114 -2.54 -9.76 -6.88
N PHE A 115 -1.30 -10.04 -6.50
CA PHE A 115 -0.35 -9.03 -6.05
C PHE A 115 1.06 -9.29 -6.59
N ILE A 116 1.82 -8.21 -6.74
CA ILE A 116 3.25 -8.27 -7.10
C ILE A 116 4.07 -7.85 -5.88
N ARG A 117 5.04 -8.70 -5.51
CA ARG A 117 6.02 -8.41 -4.49
C ARG A 117 7.28 -7.81 -5.11
N ILE A 118 7.71 -6.67 -4.61
CA ILE A 118 8.98 -6.04 -4.98
C ILE A 118 10.03 -6.36 -3.91
N GLY A 119 11.04 -7.13 -4.30
CA GLY A 119 12.10 -7.60 -3.39
C GLY A 119 13.03 -8.56 -4.10
N SER A 120 13.83 -9.30 -3.34
CA SER A 120 14.70 -10.38 -3.85
C SER A 120 14.30 -11.72 -3.26
N GLU A 121 14.63 -12.83 -3.93
CA GLU A 121 14.37 -14.18 -3.44
C GLU A 121 14.99 -14.45 -2.07
N LEU A 122 16.19 -13.88 -1.80
CA LEU A 122 16.90 -14.06 -0.53
C LEU A 122 16.17 -13.42 0.66
N SER A 123 15.30 -12.44 0.39
CA SER A 123 14.55 -11.70 1.40
C SER A 123 13.05 -11.99 1.37
N CYS A 124 12.65 -13.06 0.68
CA CYS A 124 11.27 -13.46 0.46
C CYS A 124 11.04 -14.88 0.93
N ASP A 125 10.04 -15.12 1.76
CA ASP A 125 9.63 -16.45 2.15
C ASP A 125 9.20 -17.28 0.93
N ILE A 126 9.56 -18.57 0.93
CA ILE A 126 9.36 -19.49 -0.20
C ILE A 126 7.94 -19.45 -0.79
N PRO A 127 6.85 -19.47 0.02
CA PRO A 127 5.49 -19.47 -0.53
C PRO A 127 5.14 -18.24 -1.39
N PHE A 128 5.86 -17.12 -1.20
CA PHE A 128 5.55 -15.86 -1.88
C PHE A 128 6.51 -15.52 -3.03
N ARG A 129 7.48 -16.40 -3.32
CA ARG A 129 8.45 -16.16 -4.40
C ARG A 129 7.81 -16.07 -5.78
N SER A 130 6.75 -16.83 -6.02
CA SER A 130 5.99 -16.74 -7.28
C SER A 130 5.38 -15.35 -7.55
N HIS A 131 5.19 -14.54 -6.51
CA HIS A 131 4.70 -13.17 -6.61
C HIS A 131 5.81 -12.13 -6.80
N LEU A 132 7.10 -12.52 -6.74
CA LEU A 132 8.20 -11.60 -7.05
C LEU A 132 8.08 -11.08 -8.48
N ILE A 133 8.34 -9.78 -8.67
CA ILE A 133 8.17 -9.15 -9.98
C ILE A 133 8.96 -9.84 -11.08
N GLU A 134 10.18 -10.30 -10.77
CA GLU A 134 11.01 -11.05 -11.69
C GLU A 134 10.31 -12.33 -12.16
N ASN A 135 9.72 -13.11 -11.26
CA ASN A 135 9.04 -14.36 -11.56
C ASN A 135 7.70 -14.13 -12.27
N VAL A 136 6.95 -13.10 -11.85
CA VAL A 136 5.69 -12.71 -12.51
C VAL A 136 5.92 -12.29 -13.96
N LEU A 137 7.06 -11.64 -14.24
CA LEU A 137 7.41 -11.16 -15.58
C LEU A 137 8.19 -12.18 -16.42
N GLU A 138 8.56 -13.33 -15.87
CA GLU A 138 9.35 -14.36 -16.57
C GLU A 138 8.68 -14.84 -17.87
N SER A 139 7.35 -14.91 -17.88
CA SER A 139 6.58 -15.30 -19.07
C SER A 139 6.40 -14.19 -20.11
N CYS A 140 6.80 -12.96 -19.81
CA CYS A 140 6.64 -11.82 -20.71
C CYS A 140 7.78 -11.76 -21.72
N SER A 141 7.45 -11.85 -23.03
CA SER A 141 8.42 -11.85 -24.13
C SER A 141 8.68 -10.45 -24.70
N SER A 142 7.85 -9.47 -24.37
CA SER A 142 7.93 -8.11 -24.92
C SER A 142 7.70 -7.03 -23.86
N ARG A 143 8.21 -5.82 -24.11
CA ARG A 143 7.95 -4.64 -23.28
C ARG A 143 6.46 -4.35 -23.13
N ARG A 144 5.66 -4.62 -24.17
CA ARG A 144 4.20 -4.41 -24.14
C ARG A 144 3.53 -5.36 -23.17
N GLU A 145 3.95 -6.63 -23.14
CA GLU A 145 3.44 -7.64 -22.21
C GLU A 145 3.82 -7.32 -20.76
N VAL A 146 5.08 -6.89 -20.54
CA VAL A 146 5.53 -6.41 -19.22
C VAL A 146 4.67 -5.25 -18.72
N HIS A 147 4.44 -4.25 -19.56
CA HIS A 147 3.61 -3.10 -19.21
C HIS A 147 2.16 -3.52 -18.90
N ALA A 148 1.57 -4.35 -19.75
CA ALA A 148 0.22 -4.87 -19.55
C ALA A 148 0.09 -5.69 -18.26
N CYS A 149 1.10 -6.50 -17.92
CA CYS A 149 1.14 -7.28 -16.68
C CYS A 149 1.19 -6.37 -15.44
N ILE A 150 2.07 -5.37 -15.47
CA ILE A 150 2.19 -4.37 -14.38
C ILE A 150 0.90 -3.56 -14.23
N GLU A 151 0.28 -3.14 -15.32
CA GLU A 151 -0.98 -2.38 -15.26
C GLU A 151 -2.13 -3.21 -14.73
N ARG A 152 -2.25 -4.47 -15.13
CA ARG A 152 -3.32 -5.37 -14.70
C ARG A 152 -3.29 -5.66 -13.21
N CYS A 153 -2.10 -5.86 -12.63
CA CYS A 153 -1.96 -6.10 -11.20
C CYS A 153 -2.20 -4.82 -10.40
N ARG A 154 -3.19 -4.84 -9.52
CA ARG A 154 -3.62 -3.66 -8.76
C ARG A 154 -2.99 -3.53 -7.38
N VAL A 155 -2.34 -4.58 -6.87
CA VAL A 155 -1.73 -4.60 -5.54
C VAL A 155 -0.24 -4.84 -5.65
N PHE A 156 0.54 -3.92 -5.12
CA PHE A 156 2.00 -4.03 -5.03
C PHE A 156 2.42 -4.00 -3.57
N VAL A 157 3.37 -4.85 -3.21
CA VAL A 157 3.84 -4.97 -1.83
C VAL A 157 5.37 -5.01 -1.77
N GLY A 158 5.96 -4.37 -0.76
CA GLY A 158 7.40 -4.40 -0.54
C GLY A 158 7.86 -3.52 0.60
N THR A 159 9.17 -3.44 0.80
CA THR A 159 9.70 -2.56 1.84
C THR A 159 9.79 -1.11 1.36
N VAL A 160 9.65 -0.16 2.29
CA VAL A 160 9.88 1.27 2.03
C VAL A 160 11.25 1.49 1.39
N SER A 161 12.29 0.79 1.87
CA SER A 161 13.66 0.88 1.33
C SER A 161 13.73 0.41 -0.12
N THR A 162 13.07 -0.69 -0.47
CA THR A 162 13.05 -1.23 -1.84
C THR A 162 12.38 -0.24 -2.80
N PHE A 163 11.21 0.27 -2.44
CA PHE A 163 10.50 1.25 -3.28
C PHE A 163 11.26 2.58 -3.39
N SER A 164 11.91 3.02 -2.31
CA SER A 164 12.77 4.22 -2.34
C SER A 164 13.98 4.07 -3.26
N SER A 165 14.45 2.85 -3.50
CA SER A 165 15.58 2.57 -4.41
C SER A 165 15.14 2.30 -5.85
N LYS A 166 13.90 1.85 -6.06
CA LYS A 166 13.32 1.51 -7.38
C LYS A 166 12.25 2.53 -7.80
N THR A 167 12.60 3.81 -7.76
CA THR A 167 11.68 4.92 -8.08
C THR A 167 11.12 4.88 -9.51
N GLU A 168 11.76 4.12 -10.41
CA GLU A 168 11.29 3.88 -11.78
C GLU A 168 9.91 3.22 -11.81
N LEU A 169 9.55 2.43 -10.80
CA LEU A 169 8.23 1.81 -10.69
C LEU A 169 7.10 2.85 -10.67
N PHE A 170 7.32 4.02 -10.03
CA PHE A 170 6.34 5.10 -9.99
C PHE A 170 6.17 5.83 -11.34
N ARG A 171 7.03 5.56 -12.32
CA ARG A 171 6.85 6.02 -13.71
C ARG A 171 6.02 5.05 -14.53
N LEU A 172 6.02 3.77 -14.15
CA LEU A 172 5.28 2.70 -14.81
C LEU A 172 3.89 2.51 -14.25
N LYS A 173 3.70 2.88 -12.96
CA LYS A 173 2.44 2.68 -12.25
C LYS A 173 2.16 3.80 -11.27
N THR A 174 0.91 4.27 -11.27
CA THR A 174 0.38 5.18 -10.25
C THR A 174 -0.46 4.39 -9.26
N PHE A 175 -0.47 4.84 -8.01
CA PHE A 175 -1.25 4.24 -6.94
C PHE A 175 -2.24 5.25 -6.39
N ASP A 176 -3.47 4.79 -6.15
CA ASP A 176 -4.54 5.60 -5.54
C ASP A 176 -4.41 5.65 -4.03
N VAL A 177 -3.91 4.54 -3.44
CA VAL A 177 -3.80 4.35 -1.99
C VAL A 177 -2.46 3.72 -1.66
N ALA A 178 -1.79 4.26 -0.64
CA ALA A 178 -0.63 3.64 -0.01
C ALA A 178 -0.97 3.31 1.44
N ILE A 179 -0.74 2.05 1.85
CA ILE A 179 -0.89 1.59 3.23
C ILE A 179 0.49 1.22 3.74
N VAL A 180 0.92 1.86 4.83
CA VAL A 180 2.22 1.59 5.47
C VAL A 180 1.96 0.91 6.80
N ASP A 181 2.35 -0.36 6.91
CA ASP A 181 2.30 -1.11 8.15
C ASP A 181 3.61 -0.91 8.94
N GLU A 182 3.50 -0.85 10.27
CA GLU A 182 4.63 -0.55 11.16
C GLU A 182 5.31 0.80 10.82
N ALA A 183 4.53 1.87 10.64
CA ALA A 183 5.00 3.18 10.20
C ALA A 183 5.78 3.99 11.26
N THR A 184 6.13 3.40 12.40
CA THR A 184 6.85 4.03 13.53
C THR A 184 8.26 3.51 13.67
#